data_9c59be1c36f28f70663306ab567c8b1e
#
_entry.id   9c59be1c36f28f70663306ab567c8b1e
#
_cell.length_a   1.000
_cell.length_b   1.000
_cell.length_c   1.000
_cell.angle_alpha   90.00
_cell.angle_beta   90.00
_cell.angle_gamma   90.00
#
_symmetry.space_group_name_H-M   'P 1'
#
loop_
_entity.id
_entity.type
_entity.pdbx_description
1 polymer ?
#
loop_
_entity_poly.entity_id
_entity_poly.type
_entity_poly.pdbx_seq_one_letter_code
_entity_poly.pdbx_strand_id
1 'polypeptide(L)' 'MSLTLVLNGQSRDFATLSQMSNLEELVAELRLKGDRVAVEHNGVIVPRTVWSQTGLNAGDRLEVVHFVGGGCDFSTGRRG' A
#
# COMPACT_ATOMS: atom_id res chain seq x y z
N MET A 1 -17.55 5.71 -9.02
CA MET A 1 -16.45 6.64 -9.14
C MET A 1 -15.16 5.91 -8.93
N SER A 2 -14.07 6.44 -9.44
CA SER A 2 -12.77 5.77 -9.30
C SER A 2 -11.82 6.71 -8.60
N LEU A 3 -10.74 6.15 -8.11
CA LEU A 3 -9.68 6.90 -7.46
C LEU A 3 -8.38 6.64 -8.20
N THR A 4 -7.71 7.70 -8.61
CA THR A 4 -6.44 7.59 -9.31
C THR A 4 -5.32 7.80 -8.31
N LEU A 5 -4.41 6.83 -8.25
CA LEU A 5 -3.28 6.87 -7.35
C LEU A 5 -2.01 6.58 -8.14
N VAL A 6 -0.87 7.02 -7.61
CA VAL A 6 0.42 6.67 -8.19
C VAL A 6 0.98 5.52 -7.37
N LEU A 7 0.95 4.32 -7.93
CA LEU A 7 1.35 3.13 -7.22
C LEU A 7 2.67 2.63 -7.79
N ASN A 8 3.68 2.60 -6.95
CA ASN A 8 5.02 2.16 -7.35
C ASN A 8 5.48 2.86 -8.62
N GLY A 9 5.24 4.17 -8.66
CA GLY A 9 5.69 4.99 -9.77
C GLY A 9 4.77 5.00 -10.98
N GLN A 10 3.64 4.31 -10.92
CA GLN A 10 2.73 4.25 -12.06
C GLN A 10 1.35 4.74 -11.66
N SER A 11 0.77 5.60 -12.50
CA SER A 11 -0.58 6.09 -12.25
C SER A 11 -1.57 4.98 -12.55
N ARG A 12 -2.47 4.71 -11.62
CA ARG A 12 -3.47 3.65 -11.77
C ARG A 12 -4.81 4.13 -11.27
N ASP A 13 -5.87 3.73 -11.97
CA ASP A 13 -7.23 4.03 -11.57
C ASP A 13 -7.82 2.82 -10.88
N PHE A 14 -8.43 3.06 -9.73
CA PHE A 14 -9.08 1.98 -8.98
C PHE A 14 -10.57 2.25 -8.96
N ALA A 15 -11.32 1.48 -9.73
CA ALA A 15 -12.75 1.71 -9.89
C ALA A 15 -13.53 1.46 -8.61
N THR A 16 -13.00 0.62 -7.73
CA THR A 16 -13.70 0.27 -6.50
C THR A 16 -13.31 1.14 -5.32
N LEU A 17 -12.36 2.06 -5.50
CA LEU A 17 -11.91 2.93 -4.42
C LEU A 17 -12.44 4.35 -4.63
N SER A 18 -12.49 5.10 -3.54
CA SER A 18 -12.92 6.48 -3.61
C SER A 18 -12.13 7.29 -2.60
N GLN A 19 -12.45 8.57 -2.49
CA GLN A 19 -11.80 9.42 -1.51
C GLN A 19 -12.17 9.04 -0.09
N MET A 20 -13.13 8.16 0.10
CA MET A 20 -13.47 7.66 1.42
C MET A 20 -12.80 6.34 1.73
N SER A 21 -12.01 5.83 0.81
CA SER A 21 -11.29 4.57 1.04
C SER A 21 -10.04 4.82 1.87
N ASN A 22 -9.49 3.74 2.40
CA ASN A 22 -8.29 3.82 3.21
C ASN A 22 -7.23 2.84 2.70
N LEU A 23 -6.06 2.85 3.34
CA LEU A 23 -4.97 2.00 2.89
C LEU A 23 -5.30 0.53 3.01
N GLU A 24 -6.05 0.15 4.03
CA GLU A 24 -6.41 -1.25 4.18
C GLU A 24 -7.23 -1.72 2.99
N GLU A 25 -8.14 -0.88 2.52
CA GLU A 25 -8.94 -1.23 1.36
C GLU A 25 -8.11 -1.30 0.10
N LEU A 26 -7.10 -0.43 -0.02
CA LEU A 26 -6.23 -0.49 -1.18
C LEU A 26 -5.44 -1.80 -1.20
N VAL A 27 -4.88 -2.21 -0.09
CA VAL A 27 -4.12 -3.45 -0.03
C VAL A 27 -5.02 -4.64 -0.34
N ALA A 28 -6.26 -4.60 0.14
CA ALA A 28 -7.22 -5.65 -0.18
C ALA A 28 -7.56 -5.65 -1.67
N GLU A 29 -7.67 -4.48 -2.27
CA GLU A 29 -7.98 -4.38 -3.70
C GLU A 29 -6.82 -4.95 -4.53
N LEU A 30 -5.59 -4.80 -4.06
CA LEU A 30 -4.44 -5.37 -4.74
C LEU A 30 -4.31 -6.87 -4.49
N ARG A 31 -5.17 -7.42 -3.64
CA ARG A 31 -5.19 -8.85 -3.33
C ARG A 31 -3.90 -9.31 -2.69
N LEU A 32 -3.33 -8.45 -1.87
CA LEU A 32 -2.11 -8.76 -1.14
C LEU A 32 -2.46 -9.05 0.31
N LYS A 33 -1.65 -9.86 0.95
CA LYS A 33 -1.84 -10.13 2.37
C LYS A 33 -1.18 -9.02 3.16
N GLY A 34 -1.93 -8.40 4.05
CA GLY A 34 -1.43 -7.25 4.79
C GLY A 34 -0.22 -7.56 5.64
N ASP A 35 -0.07 -8.80 6.10
CA ASP A 35 1.09 -9.16 6.90
C ASP A 35 2.31 -9.45 6.05
N ARG A 36 2.20 -9.32 4.74
CA ARG A 36 3.30 -9.58 3.83
C ARG A 36 3.71 -8.37 3.03
N VAL A 37 3.23 -7.18 3.38
CA VAL A 37 3.56 -5.98 2.61
C VAL A 37 3.90 -4.84 3.55
N ALA A 38 4.73 -3.95 3.04
CA ALA A 38 4.99 -2.66 3.68
C ALA A 38 4.52 -1.57 2.73
N VAL A 39 3.95 -0.50 3.28
CA VAL A 39 3.36 0.56 2.49
C VAL A 39 3.96 1.90 2.90
N GLU A 40 4.41 2.67 1.90
CA GLU A 40 4.72 4.08 2.09
C GLU A 40 3.61 4.91 1.47
N HIS A 41 3.18 5.92 2.18
CA HIS A 41 2.14 6.82 1.71
C HIS A 41 2.74 8.21 1.67
N ASN A 42 2.90 8.75 0.47
CA ASN A 42 3.50 10.06 0.23
C ASN A 42 4.85 10.20 0.94
N GLY A 43 5.65 9.13 0.86
CA GLY A 43 7.00 9.15 1.41
C GLY A 43 7.11 8.75 2.86
N VAL A 44 6.00 8.41 3.50
CA VAL A 44 6.00 8.06 4.93
C VAL A 44 5.56 6.61 5.08
N ILE A 45 6.35 5.82 5.80
CA ILE A 45 5.99 4.43 6.05
C ILE A 45 4.82 4.42 7.02
N VAL A 46 3.76 3.67 6.67
CA VAL A 46 2.54 3.61 7.45
C VAL A 46 2.43 2.22 8.07
N PRO A 47 2.46 2.11 9.40
CA PRO A 47 2.29 0.81 10.03
C PRO A 47 0.94 0.19 9.72
N ARG A 48 0.92 -1.12 9.61
CA ARG A 48 -0.32 -1.82 9.27
C ARG A 48 -1.44 -1.50 10.24
N THR A 49 -1.09 -1.27 11.50
CA THR A 49 -2.10 -1.04 12.53
C THR A 49 -2.92 0.22 12.32
N VAL A 50 -2.45 1.15 11.49
CA VAL A 50 -3.19 2.38 11.23
C VAL A 50 -3.66 2.49 9.79
N TRP A 51 -3.57 1.43 9.00
CA TRP A 51 -4.02 1.48 7.61
C TRP A 51 -5.50 1.82 7.52
N SER A 52 -6.32 1.29 8.42
CA SER A 52 -7.74 1.56 8.37
C SER A 52 -8.08 2.99 8.71
N GLN A 53 -7.15 3.72 9.28
CA GLN A 53 -7.34 5.10 9.62
C GLN A 53 -6.60 6.05 8.68
N THR A 54 -5.95 5.53 7.66
CA THR A 54 -5.18 6.32 6.73
C THR A 54 -5.97 6.48 5.45
N GLY A 55 -6.57 7.63 5.26
CA GLY A 55 -7.41 7.88 4.09
C GLY A 55 -6.60 8.10 2.84
N LEU A 56 -7.22 7.90 1.71
CA LEU A 56 -6.60 8.06 0.41
C LEU A 56 -7.18 9.29 -0.28
N ASN A 57 -6.32 9.98 -1.02
CA ASN A 57 -6.75 11.11 -1.83
C ASN A 57 -6.24 10.91 -3.25
N ALA A 58 -6.95 11.46 -4.20
CA ALA A 58 -6.55 11.35 -5.60
C ALA A 58 -5.15 11.92 -5.76
N GLY A 59 -4.33 11.19 -6.47
CA GLY A 59 -2.95 11.61 -6.71
C GLY A 59 -1.97 11.19 -5.65
N ASP A 60 -2.41 10.56 -4.58
CA ASP A 60 -1.49 10.09 -3.55
C ASP A 60 -0.47 9.13 -4.13
N ARG A 61 0.72 9.18 -3.59
CA ARG A 61 1.81 8.32 -4.01
C ARG A 61 1.98 7.20 -3.01
N LEU A 62 1.99 5.99 -3.52
CA LEU A 62 2.06 4.81 -2.67
C LEU A 62 3.14 3.88 -3.20
N GLU A 63 3.97 3.41 -2.27
CA GLU A 63 4.97 2.39 -2.58
C GLU A 63 4.59 1.17 -1.77
N VAL A 64 4.38 0.07 -2.45
CA VAL A 64 3.99 -1.16 -1.79
C VAL A 64 5.05 -2.21 -2.08
N VAL A 65 5.67 -2.74 -1.04
CA VAL A 65 6.70 -3.76 -1.16
C VAL A 65 6.14 -5.05 -0.62
N HIS A 66 6.19 -6.09 -1.41
CA HIS A 66 5.66 -7.38 -1.03
C HIS A 66 6.79 -8.32 -0.64
N PHE A 67 6.70 -8.87 0.55
CA PHE A 67 7.72 -9.81 1.03
C PHE A 67 7.36 -11.21 0.58
N VAL A 68 8.34 -11.95 0.10
CA VAL A 68 8.11 -13.30 -0.36
C VAL A 68 8.99 -14.25 0.42
N GLY A 69 8.63 -15.50 0.39
CA GLY A 69 9.41 -16.52 1.04
C GLY A 69 9.32 -16.43 2.53
N GLY A 70 10.31 -16.72 3.20
CA GLY A 70 10.34 -16.69 4.61
C GLY A 70 10.33 -15.34 5.20
N GLY A 71 10.50 -14.40 4.46
CA GLY A 71 10.28 -13.11 4.85
C GLY A 71 11.05 -12.53 5.80
N CYS A 72 11.82 -12.94 6.39
CA CYS A 72 12.37 -12.23 7.31
C CYS A 72 13.43 -11.48 6.92
N ASP A 73 13.88 -11.60 6.03
CA ASP A 73 14.90 -11.00 5.80
C ASP A 73 14.96 -9.85 5.25
N PHE A 74 14.11 -9.28 4.97
CA PHE A 74 14.29 -8.17 4.30
C PHE A 74 14.81 -7.12 5.11
N SER A 75 14.63 -7.19 6.28
CA SER A 75 14.92 -6.07 6.99
C SER A 75 16.26 -5.71 6.91
N THR A 76 16.96 -6.38 6.59
CA THR A 76 18.08 -5.88 6.55
C THR A 76 18.55 -5.88 5.43
N GLY A 77 17.96 -6.10 4.93
CA GLY A 77 18.38 -6.12 3.82
C GLY A 77 19.29 -7.12 3.74
N ARG A 78 19.42 -7.62 4.23
CA ARG A 78 19.95 -8.54 4.19
C ARG A 78 19.73 -9.54 4.01
N ARG A 79 19.53 -9.92 4.25
CA ARG A 79 19.17 -10.65 4.07
C ARG A 79 18.93 -11.34 4.15
N GLY A 80 19.10 -11.36 4.47
CA GLY A 80 18.84 -12.20 4.15
C GLY A 80 18.65 -12.77 4.46
#